data_733ce7e0007210b40e07384307f75d8e
#
_entry.id   733ce7e0007210b40e07384307f75d8e
#
_cell.length_a   1.000
_cell.length_b   1.000
_cell.length_c   1.000
_cell.angle_alpha   90.00
_cell.angle_beta   90.00
_cell.angle_gamma   90.00
#
_symmetry.space_group_name_H-M   'P 1'
#
loop_
_entity.id
_entity.type
_entity.pdbx_description
1 polymer ?
#
loop_
_entity_poly.entity_id
_entity_poly.type
_entity_poly.pdbx_seq_one_letter_code
_entity_poly.pdbx_strand_id
1 'polypeptide(L)'
;MNNLIELLQYTFFQHALLGSLFASIACGIIGTYIVTRRLVFISGGITHASFGGIGIGLYTGISPILSAAIFSVLSAFGVEWLSKRKDMREDSAIAVFWTFGMAIGIIFSFLSPGFAPDLSAFLFGNILTITRTDIVVLAVLSLLLIAFFSIFLSPIIYIAFDREFARSQRIPVVLFEYILMMFIALTIVACLRMIGIVLAMSLLTIPQLTANLFTVSFKRIILLSILFAYIGCAGGLLLSYQLQIPSGAAIIFFSILTYALCKIGKSLYLCTRTK
;
A
#
# COMPACT_ATOMS: atom_id res chain seq x y z
N MET A 1 -30.80 -5.52 11.26
CA MET A 1 -30.67 -5.87 9.83
C MET A 1 -31.08 -4.72 8.91
N ASN A 2 -32.12 -3.94 9.24
CA ASN A 2 -32.56 -2.81 8.39
C ASN A 2 -31.49 -1.72 8.22
N ASN A 3 -30.72 -1.41 9.26
CA ASN A 3 -29.67 -0.38 9.19
C ASN A 3 -28.52 -0.71 8.20
N LEU A 4 -28.26 -1.97 7.90
CA LEU A 4 -27.19 -2.39 7.01
C LEU A 4 -27.59 -2.22 5.53
N ILE A 5 -28.85 -2.48 5.20
CA ILE A 5 -29.43 -2.31 3.85
C ILE A 5 -29.53 -0.81 3.55
N GLU A 6 -29.92 0.00 4.51
CA GLU A 6 -29.95 1.46 4.39
C GLU A 6 -28.55 2.04 4.15
N LEU A 7 -27.50 1.50 4.83
CA LEU A 7 -26.13 1.93 4.66
C LEU A 7 -25.65 1.74 3.22
N LEU A 8 -25.99 0.63 2.58
CA LEU A 8 -25.64 0.34 1.20
C LEU A 8 -26.30 1.29 0.19
N GLN A 9 -27.33 2.03 0.57
CA GLN A 9 -27.99 3.02 -0.29
C GLN A 9 -27.25 4.37 -0.30
N TYR A 10 -26.41 4.66 0.71
CA TYR A 10 -25.64 5.89 0.74
C TYR A 10 -24.47 5.88 -0.25
N THR A 11 -24.39 6.89 -1.09
CA THR A 11 -23.35 7.02 -2.13
C THR A 11 -21.93 7.03 -1.56
N PHE A 12 -21.71 7.66 -0.40
CA PHE A 12 -20.40 7.69 0.24
C PHE A 12 -19.92 6.28 0.64
N PHE A 13 -20.84 5.44 1.12
CA PHE A 13 -20.51 4.07 1.52
C PHE A 13 -20.24 3.16 0.31
N GLN A 14 -21.02 3.32 -0.77
CA GLN A 14 -20.77 2.64 -2.05
C GLN A 14 -19.40 3.02 -2.61
N HIS A 15 -19.05 4.31 -2.60
CA HIS A 15 -17.73 4.78 -3.01
C HIS A 15 -16.62 4.21 -2.14
N ALA A 16 -16.80 4.15 -0.82
CA ALA A 16 -15.84 3.56 0.10
C ALA A 16 -15.61 2.06 -0.19
N LEU A 17 -16.67 1.29 -0.45
CA LEU A 17 -16.56 -0.12 -0.82
C LEU A 17 -15.89 -0.33 -2.18
N LEU A 18 -16.26 0.45 -3.19
CA LEU A 18 -15.62 0.37 -4.52
C LEU A 18 -14.14 0.77 -4.46
N GLY A 19 -13.83 1.84 -3.76
CA GLY A 19 -12.45 2.26 -3.55
C GLY A 19 -11.64 1.23 -2.77
N SER A 20 -12.23 0.63 -1.74
CA SER A 20 -11.61 -0.48 -0.99
C SER A 20 -11.32 -1.68 -1.89
N LEU A 21 -12.20 -2.00 -2.85
CA LEU A 21 -11.98 -3.10 -3.78
C LEU A 21 -10.74 -2.86 -4.65
N PHE A 22 -10.66 -1.70 -5.30
CA PHE A 22 -9.50 -1.38 -6.14
C PHE A 22 -8.22 -1.20 -5.33
N ALA A 23 -8.28 -0.57 -4.14
CA ALA A 23 -7.15 -0.49 -3.23
C ALA A 23 -6.69 -1.89 -2.79
N SER A 24 -7.61 -2.81 -2.50
CA SER A 24 -7.28 -4.20 -2.13
C SER A 24 -6.61 -4.95 -3.28
N ILE A 25 -7.03 -4.73 -4.53
CA ILE A 25 -6.40 -5.30 -5.71
C ILE A 25 -4.97 -4.78 -5.86
N ALA A 26 -4.79 -3.45 -5.86
CA ALA A 26 -3.48 -2.84 -6.02
C ALA A 26 -2.53 -3.24 -4.87
N CYS A 27 -2.98 -3.12 -3.61
CA CYS A 27 -2.18 -3.50 -2.44
C CYS A 27 -1.95 -5.01 -2.35
N GLY A 28 -2.89 -5.85 -2.79
CA GLY A 28 -2.72 -7.30 -2.81
C GLY A 28 -1.63 -7.75 -3.77
N ILE A 29 -1.58 -7.15 -4.96
CA ILE A 29 -0.57 -7.44 -5.98
C ILE A 29 0.80 -6.92 -5.54
N ILE A 30 0.91 -5.62 -5.28
CA ILE A 30 2.19 -4.96 -4.93
C ILE A 30 2.70 -5.43 -3.57
N GLY A 31 1.83 -5.55 -2.58
CA GLY A 31 2.19 -6.01 -1.25
C GLY A 31 2.74 -7.45 -1.26
N THR A 32 2.22 -8.32 -2.13
CA THR A 32 2.79 -9.68 -2.30
C THR A 32 4.24 -9.60 -2.78
N TYR A 33 4.56 -8.73 -3.73
CA TYR A 33 5.94 -8.51 -4.16
C TYR A 33 6.81 -7.95 -3.03
N ILE A 34 6.33 -6.90 -2.34
CA ILE A 34 7.03 -6.26 -1.21
C ILE A 34 7.38 -7.28 -0.11
N VAL A 35 6.39 -8.07 0.31
CA VAL A 35 6.57 -9.07 1.39
C VAL A 35 7.51 -10.20 0.96
N THR A 36 7.37 -10.68 -0.28
CA THR A 36 8.25 -11.75 -0.83
C THR A 36 9.70 -11.29 -0.92
N ARG A 37 9.93 -10.04 -1.30
CA ARG A 37 11.26 -9.41 -1.38
C ARG A 37 11.79 -8.95 -0.03
N ARG A 38 11.02 -9.07 1.05
CA ARG A 38 11.34 -8.55 2.39
C ARG A 38 11.55 -7.02 2.42
N LEU A 39 10.89 -6.30 1.52
CA LEU A 39 10.98 -4.85 1.36
C LEU A 39 9.89 -4.10 2.16
N VAL A 40 9.42 -4.66 3.26
CA VAL A 40 8.27 -4.08 4.01
C VAL A 40 8.55 -2.64 4.45
N PHE A 41 9.80 -2.32 4.81
CA PHE A 41 10.20 -0.96 5.17
C PHE A 41 10.03 0.07 4.05
N ILE A 42 10.07 -0.37 2.77
CA ILE A 42 9.93 0.55 1.63
C ILE A 42 8.53 1.16 1.57
N SER A 43 7.51 0.41 1.98
CA SER A 43 6.14 0.94 2.05
C SER A 43 6.05 2.13 3.00
N GLY A 44 6.64 2.02 4.19
CA GLY A 44 6.74 3.13 5.14
C GLY A 44 7.61 4.27 4.64
N GLY A 45 8.81 3.94 4.14
CA GLY A 45 9.76 4.94 3.66
C GLY A 45 9.20 5.82 2.56
N ILE A 46 8.61 5.23 1.52
CA ILE A 46 8.03 5.99 0.40
C ILE A 46 6.75 6.73 0.83
N THR A 47 5.92 6.12 1.71
CA THR A 47 4.72 6.77 2.22
C THR A 47 5.08 8.07 2.97
N HIS A 48 6.08 8.03 3.83
CA HIS A 48 6.54 9.23 4.53
C HIS A 48 7.31 10.18 3.61
N ALA A 49 8.09 9.67 2.64
CA ALA A 49 8.76 10.50 1.65
C ALA A 49 7.77 11.29 0.79
N SER A 50 6.59 10.73 0.48
CA SER A 50 5.53 11.40 -0.28
C SER A 50 5.09 12.73 0.35
N PHE A 51 5.27 12.87 1.66
CA PHE A 51 5.01 14.09 2.39
C PHE A 51 5.84 15.28 1.88
N GLY A 52 7.09 15.02 1.44
CA GLY A 52 7.92 16.00 0.78
C GLY A 52 7.28 16.58 -0.47
N GLY A 53 6.67 15.72 -1.28
CA GLY A 53 5.92 16.15 -2.46
C GLY A 53 4.66 16.94 -2.12
N ILE A 54 3.94 16.57 -1.05
CA ILE A 54 2.77 17.33 -0.57
C ILE A 54 3.18 18.76 -0.18
N GLY A 55 4.25 18.90 0.63
CA GLY A 55 4.75 20.22 1.06
C GLY A 55 5.17 21.08 -0.12
N ILE A 56 5.92 20.53 -1.09
CA ILE A 56 6.29 21.25 -2.31
C ILE A 56 5.06 21.69 -3.08
N GLY A 57 4.06 20.80 -3.25
CA GLY A 57 2.81 21.10 -3.95
C GLY A 57 2.04 22.26 -3.30
N LEU A 58 1.94 22.27 -1.98
CA LEU A 58 1.30 23.35 -1.22
C LEU A 58 2.02 24.69 -1.42
N TYR A 59 3.36 24.69 -1.38
CA TYR A 59 4.15 25.90 -1.55
C TYR A 59 4.11 26.46 -2.97
N THR A 60 4.17 25.59 -3.98
CA THR A 60 4.19 26.00 -5.40
C THR A 60 2.80 26.24 -6.00
N GLY A 61 1.72 25.89 -5.28
CA GLY A 61 0.35 25.97 -5.79
C GLY A 61 -0.01 24.85 -6.79
N ILE A 62 0.87 23.86 -7.00
CA ILE A 62 0.61 22.68 -7.82
C ILE A 62 -0.25 21.70 -7.01
N SER A 63 -1.01 20.84 -7.69
CA SER A 63 -1.79 19.78 -7.01
C SER A 63 -0.89 18.99 -6.06
N PRO A 64 -1.17 18.98 -4.74
CA PRO A 64 -0.35 18.28 -3.75
C PRO A 64 -0.20 16.78 -4.04
N ILE A 65 -1.23 16.18 -4.65
CA ILE A 65 -1.24 14.75 -5.00
C ILE A 65 -0.31 14.46 -6.17
N LEU A 66 -0.32 15.30 -7.20
CA LEU A 66 0.58 15.15 -8.33
C LEU A 66 2.04 15.33 -7.89
N SER A 67 2.31 16.34 -7.05
CA SER A 67 3.63 16.57 -6.46
C SER A 67 4.06 15.40 -5.58
N ALA A 68 3.16 14.84 -4.78
CA ALA A 68 3.41 13.64 -3.99
C ALA A 68 3.76 12.44 -4.87
N ALA A 69 3.03 12.23 -5.97
CA ALA A 69 3.29 11.12 -6.90
C ALA A 69 4.69 11.25 -7.54
N ILE A 70 5.02 12.43 -8.05
CA ILE A 70 6.34 12.68 -8.66
C ILE A 70 7.45 12.47 -7.63
N PHE A 71 7.33 13.08 -6.44
CA PHE A 71 8.34 12.98 -5.39
C PHE A 71 8.51 11.54 -4.88
N SER A 72 7.42 10.79 -4.75
CA SER A 72 7.44 9.38 -4.33
C SER A 72 8.12 8.49 -5.37
N VAL A 73 7.85 8.68 -6.66
CA VAL A 73 8.53 7.93 -7.73
C VAL A 73 10.01 8.26 -7.77
N LEU A 74 10.39 9.54 -7.65
CA LEU A 74 11.79 9.96 -7.57
C LEU A 74 12.49 9.37 -6.34
N SER A 75 11.81 9.37 -5.18
CA SER A 75 12.33 8.76 -3.96
C SER A 75 12.51 7.25 -4.10
N ALA A 76 11.54 6.55 -4.71
CA ALA A 76 11.63 5.12 -4.99
C ALA A 76 12.81 4.78 -5.90
N PHE A 77 13.03 5.58 -6.96
CA PHE A 77 14.19 5.44 -7.84
C PHE A 77 15.49 5.75 -7.11
N GLY A 78 15.49 6.77 -6.25
CA GLY A 78 16.63 7.11 -5.42
C GLY A 78 17.00 5.99 -4.43
N VAL A 79 16.03 5.39 -3.78
CA VAL A 79 16.23 4.21 -2.91
C VAL A 79 16.86 3.06 -3.71
N GLU A 80 16.28 2.73 -4.87
CA GLU A 80 16.79 1.65 -5.73
C GLU A 80 18.21 1.93 -6.23
N TRP A 81 18.49 3.18 -6.63
CA TRP A 81 19.82 3.60 -7.09
C TRP A 81 20.86 3.53 -5.96
N LEU A 82 20.48 3.98 -4.76
CA LEU A 82 21.38 4.04 -3.62
C LEU A 82 21.66 2.64 -3.04
N SER A 83 20.64 1.77 -3.01
CA SER A 83 20.75 0.39 -2.52
C SER A 83 21.61 -0.51 -3.43
N LYS A 84 21.81 -0.13 -4.69
CA LYS A 84 22.72 -0.85 -5.61
C LYS A 84 24.20 -0.53 -5.39
N ARG A 85 24.51 0.49 -4.62
CA ARG A 85 25.90 0.79 -4.25
C ARG A 85 26.34 -0.16 -3.15
N LYS A 86 27.54 -0.74 -3.30
CA LYS A 86 28.09 -1.78 -2.39
C LYS A 86 28.19 -1.34 -0.93
N ASP A 87 28.21 -0.03 -0.68
CA ASP A 87 28.46 0.56 0.65
C ASP A 87 27.19 0.85 1.45
N MET A 88 25.99 0.65 0.88
CA MET A 88 24.75 1.00 1.56
C MET A 88 23.74 -0.14 1.56
N ARG A 89 23.21 -0.46 2.76
CA ARG A 89 22.11 -1.41 2.93
C ARG A 89 20.80 -0.78 2.47
N GLU A 90 19.92 -1.60 1.92
CA GLU A 90 18.60 -1.19 1.40
C GLU A 90 17.77 -0.45 2.47
N ASP A 91 17.75 -0.95 3.71
CA ASP A 91 17.06 -0.31 4.84
C ASP A 91 17.61 1.10 5.13
N SER A 92 18.93 1.30 4.99
CA SER A 92 19.56 2.61 5.21
C SER A 92 19.20 3.60 4.09
N ALA A 93 19.13 3.14 2.84
CA ALA A 93 18.69 3.96 1.72
C ALA A 93 17.23 4.41 1.91
N ILE A 94 16.36 3.51 2.35
CA ILE A 94 14.96 3.82 2.68
C ILE A 94 14.90 4.89 3.78
N ALA A 95 15.66 4.74 4.86
CA ALA A 95 15.68 5.68 5.97
C ALA A 95 16.13 7.08 5.55
N VAL A 96 17.12 7.20 4.65
CA VAL A 96 17.57 8.48 4.10
C VAL A 96 16.44 9.19 3.35
N PHE A 97 15.77 8.50 2.41
CA PHE A 97 14.67 9.11 1.65
C PHE A 97 13.44 9.38 2.50
N TRP A 98 13.16 8.56 3.51
CA TRP A 98 12.13 8.81 4.50
C TRP A 98 12.34 10.14 5.23
N THR A 99 13.49 10.28 5.89
CA THR A 99 13.80 11.47 6.69
C THR A 99 13.95 12.71 5.83
N PHE A 100 14.55 12.59 4.64
CA PHE A 100 14.69 13.69 3.69
C PHE A 100 13.32 14.20 3.20
N GLY A 101 12.42 13.28 2.80
CA GLY A 101 11.09 13.66 2.38
C GLY A 101 10.26 14.30 3.48
N MET A 102 10.32 13.77 4.71
CA MET A 102 9.68 14.40 5.87
C MET A 102 10.22 15.81 6.13
N ALA A 103 11.54 15.98 6.11
CA ALA A 103 12.18 17.29 6.34
C ALA A 103 11.74 18.32 5.29
N ILE A 104 11.79 17.95 4.00
CA ILE A 104 11.31 18.79 2.89
C ILE A 104 9.83 19.13 3.07
N GLY A 105 9.00 18.14 3.36
CA GLY A 105 7.57 18.34 3.53
C GLY A 105 7.24 19.35 4.64
N ILE A 106 7.90 19.22 5.78
CA ILE A 106 7.74 20.15 6.90
C ILE A 106 8.21 21.55 6.50
N ILE A 107 9.42 21.69 5.95
CA ILE A 107 9.99 23.01 5.56
C ILE A 107 9.04 23.73 4.60
N PHE A 108 8.62 23.09 3.51
CA PHE A 108 7.75 23.73 2.52
C PHE A 108 6.34 23.98 3.04
N SER A 109 5.82 23.13 3.94
CA SER A 109 4.54 23.38 4.61
C SER A 109 4.58 24.63 5.49
N PHE A 110 5.68 24.87 6.21
CA PHE A 110 5.88 26.10 7.01
C PHE A 110 6.11 27.35 6.15
N LEU A 111 6.73 27.20 4.98
CA LEU A 111 6.95 28.31 4.04
C LEU A 111 5.68 28.63 3.23
N SER A 112 4.68 27.78 3.22
CA SER A 112 3.43 28.02 2.47
C SER A 112 2.62 29.14 3.10
N PRO A 113 2.17 30.13 2.31
CA PRO A 113 1.31 31.19 2.82
C PRO A 113 -0.08 30.63 3.18
N GLY A 114 -0.55 30.81 4.41
CA GLY A 114 -1.88 30.40 4.85
C GLY A 114 -1.87 29.42 6.02
N PHE A 115 -3.03 28.81 6.27
CA PHE A 115 -3.19 27.82 7.33
C PHE A 115 -2.51 26.52 6.94
N ALA A 116 -1.54 26.06 7.74
CA ALA A 116 -0.92 24.76 7.51
C ALA A 116 -2.00 23.67 7.61
N PRO A 117 -2.15 22.82 6.55
CA PRO A 117 -3.11 21.73 6.61
C PRO A 117 -2.81 20.82 7.80
N ASP A 118 -3.86 20.33 8.45
CA ASP A 118 -3.70 19.41 9.56
C ASP A 118 -2.99 18.13 9.06
N LEU A 119 -1.73 17.99 9.45
CA LEU A 119 -0.90 16.84 9.14
C LEU A 119 -1.52 15.52 9.60
N SER A 120 -2.33 15.55 10.66
CA SER A 120 -3.00 14.37 11.18
C SER A 120 -4.01 13.80 10.19
N ALA A 121 -4.64 14.64 9.35
CA ALA A 121 -5.57 14.20 8.32
C ALA A 121 -4.89 13.32 7.25
N PHE A 122 -3.63 13.61 6.92
CA PHE A 122 -2.86 12.76 5.98
C PHE A 122 -2.36 11.46 6.63
N LEU A 123 -2.12 11.45 7.94
CA LEU A 123 -1.68 10.26 8.66
C LEU A 123 -2.77 9.20 8.75
N PHE A 124 -3.98 9.60 9.09
CA PHE A 124 -5.07 8.66 9.36
C PHE A 124 -6.03 8.48 8.18
N GLY A 125 -6.06 9.45 7.26
CA GLY A 125 -6.99 9.44 6.12
C GLY A 125 -8.46 9.31 6.54
N ASN A 126 -9.33 9.37 5.57
CA ASN A 126 -10.74 9.04 5.77
C ASN A 126 -11.32 8.42 4.49
N ILE A 127 -11.50 7.11 4.51
CA ILE A 127 -12.02 6.38 3.35
C ILE A 127 -13.44 6.78 2.95
N LEU A 128 -14.19 7.44 3.86
CA LEU A 128 -15.54 7.91 3.58
C LEU A 128 -15.57 9.19 2.74
N THR A 129 -14.43 9.89 2.59
CA THR A 129 -14.31 11.11 1.79
C THR A 129 -13.83 10.85 0.36
N ILE A 130 -13.80 9.60 -0.08
CA ILE A 130 -13.35 9.20 -1.40
C ILE A 130 -14.18 9.81 -2.51
N THR A 131 -13.50 10.39 -3.50
CA THR A 131 -14.15 10.98 -4.67
C THR A 131 -14.23 9.99 -5.84
N ARG A 132 -15.09 10.26 -6.82
CA ARG A 132 -15.16 9.47 -8.07
C ARG A 132 -13.81 9.45 -8.80
N THR A 133 -13.08 10.57 -8.78
CA THR A 133 -11.76 10.67 -9.40
C THR A 133 -10.77 9.70 -8.76
N ASP A 134 -10.79 9.58 -7.44
CA ASP A 134 -9.91 8.65 -6.71
C ASP A 134 -10.20 7.20 -7.07
N ILE A 135 -11.48 6.84 -7.19
CA ILE A 135 -11.90 5.49 -7.60
C ILE A 135 -11.41 5.19 -9.02
N VAL A 136 -11.53 6.16 -9.95
CA VAL A 136 -11.05 6.00 -11.33
C VAL A 136 -9.53 5.82 -11.37
N VAL A 137 -8.77 6.63 -10.62
CA VAL A 137 -7.30 6.51 -10.54
C VAL A 137 -6.90 5.12 -10.02
N LEU A 138 -7.53 4.65 -8.93
CA LEU A 138 -7.27 3.32 -8.39
C LEU A 138 -7.70 2.19 -9.33
N ALA A 139 -8.83 2.34 -10.03
CA ALA A 139 -9.29 1.37 -11.00
C ALA A 139 -8.29 1.23 -12.17
N VAL A 140 -7.85 2.37 -12.73
CA VAL A 140 -6.84 2.38 -13.81
C VAL A 140 -5.54 1.77 -13.34
N LEU A 141 -5.05 2.16 -12.15
CA LEU A 141 -3.83 1.59 -11.58
C LEU A 141 -3.96 0.08 -11.35
N SER A 142 -5.10 -0.37 -10.80
CA SER A 142 -5.36 -1.80 -10.57
C SER A 142 -5.37 -2.59 -11.88
N LEU A 143 -5.98 -2.06 -12.93
CA LEU A 143 -6.00 -2.68 -14.26
C LEU A 143 -4.58 -2.76 -14.86
N LEU A 144 -3.80 -1.70 -14.75
CA LEU A 144 -2.40 -1.69 -15.20
C LEU A 144 -1.56 -2.72 -14.44
N LEU A 145 -1.75 -2.84 -13.11
CA LEU A 145 -1.06 -3.84 -12.30
C LEU A 145 -1.47 -5.27 -12.66
N ILE A 146 -2.77 -5.52 -12.85
CA ILE A 146 -3.26 -6.83 -13.28
C ILE A 146 -2.64 -7.19 -14.64
N ALA A 147 -2.67 -6.27 -15.61
CA ALA A 147 -2.09 -6.49 -16.94
C ALA A 147 -0.58 -6.75 -16.84
N PHE A 148 0.17 -5.91 -16.14
CA PHE A 148 1.62 -6.03 -16.00
C PHE A 148 2.02 -7.35 -15.30
N PHE A 149 1.37 -7.67 -14.17
CA PHE A 149 1.65 -8.92 -13.44
C PHE A 149 1.18 -10.17 -14.20
N SER A 150 0.12 -10.09 -14.99
CA SER A 150 -0.32 -11.22 -15.82
C SER A 150 0.65 -11.53 -16.96
N ILE A 151 1.17 -10.49 -17.62
CA ILE A 151 2.10 -10.64 -18.75
C ILE A 151 3.50 -11.05 -18.25
N PHE A 152 3.99 -10.40 -17.22
CA PHE A 152 5.37 -10.52 -16.72
C PHE A 152 5.51 -11.31 -15.42
N LEU A 153 4.56 -12.20 -15.12
CA LEU A 153 4.55 -12.90 -13.83
C LEU A 153 5.80 -13.75 -13.60
N SER A 154 6.27 -14.49 -14.60
CA SER A 154 7.47 -15.35 -14.48
C SER A 154 8.74 -14.52 -14.22
N PRO A 155 9.05 -13.47 -15.01
CA PRO A 155 10.14 -12.55 -14.69
C PRO A 155 10.06 -11.95 -13.28
N ILE A 156 8.87 -11.51 -12.86
CA ILE A 156 8.66 -10.91 -11.52
C ILE A 156 8.96 -11.91 -10.42
N ILE A 157 8.49 -13.16 -10.56
CA ILE A 157 8.76 -14.24 -9.59
C ILE A 157 10.27 -14.50 -9.52
N TYR A 158 10.96 -14.65 -10.67
CA TYR A 158 12.40 -14.89 -10.67
C TYR A 158 13.16 -13.77 -9.97
N ILE A 159 12.84 -12.51 -10.27
CA ILE A 159 13.45 -11.34 -9.61
C ILE A 159 13.12 -11.31 -8.12
N ALA A 160 11.92 -11.70 -7.73
CA ALA A 160 11.51 -11.69 -6.34
C ALA A 160 12.25 -12.73 -5.48
N PHE A 161 12.58 -13.90 -6.02
CA PHE A 161 13.21 -14.98 -5.29
C PHE A 161 14.72 -15.06 -5.50
N ASP A 162 15.20 -14.89 -6.75
CA ASP A 162 16.62 -15.03 -7.11
C ASP A 162 17.01 -14.11 -8.27
N ARG A 163 17.67 -13.00 -7.93
CA ARG A 163 18.16 -12.00 -8.92
C ARG A 163 19.20 -12.58 -9.87
N GLU A 164 20.10 -13.44 -9.36
CA GLU A 164 21.18 -14.00 -10.19
C GLU A 164 20.62 -15.02 -11.19
N PHE A 165 19.65 -15.83 -10.76
CA PHE A 165 18.92 -16.70 -11.66
C PHE A 165 18.17 -15.89 -12.73
N ALA A 166 17.48 -14.81 -12.37
CA ALA A 166 16.82 -13.95 -13.34
C ALA A 166 17.78 -13.37 -14.38
N ARG A 167 19.00 -12.98 -13.96
CA ARG A 167 20.07 -12.52 -14.88
C ARG A 167 20.54 -13.61 -15.80
N SER A 168 20.71 -14.85 -15.33
CA SER A 168 21.10 -16.00 -16.16
C SER A 168 20.08 -16.29 -17.27
N GLN A 169 18.80 -16.01 -17.01
CA GLN A 169 17.71 -16.09 -17.99
C GLN A 169 17.64 -14.89 -18.95
N ARG A 170 18.64 -14.01 -18.96
CA ARG A 170 18.71 -12.78 -19.77
C ARG A 170 17.57 -11.80 -19.52
N ILE A 171 16.93 -11.85 -18.35
CA ILE A 171 15.90 -10.89 -17.97
C ILE A 171 16.58 -9.56 -17.63
N PRO A 172 16.08 -8.41 -18.13
CA PRO A 172 16.62 -7.10 -17.80
C PRO A 172 16.19 -6.69 -16.35
N VAL A 173 16.82 -7.33 -15.36
CA VAL A 173 16.48 -7.22 -13.93
C VAL A 173 16.39 -5.76 -13.48
N VAL A 174 17.37 -4.93 -13.88
CA VAL A 174 17.44 -3.52 -13.50
C VAL A 174 16.18 -2.75 -13.94
N LEU A 175 15.75 -2.97 -15.19
CA LEU A 175 14.56 -2.31 -15.73
C LEU A 175 13.30 -2.73 -14.96
N PHE A 176 13.13 -4.02 -14.70
CA PHE A 176 11.98 -4.51 -13.92
C PHE A 176 11.97 -3.98 -12.50
N GLU A 177 13.11 -3.90 -11.83
CA GLU A 177 13.21 -3.33 -10.48
C GLU A 177 12.75 -1.87 -10.46
N TYR A 178 13.20 -1.02 -11.40
CA TYR A 178 12.73 0.36 -11.48
C TYR A 178 11.23 0.48 -11.80
N ILE A 179 10.71 -0.36 -12.70
CA ILE A 179 9.26 -0.39 -13.01
C ILE A 179 8.46 -0.81 -11.77
N LEU A 180 8.90 -1.83 -11.05
CA LEU A 180 8.24 -2.28 -9.82
C LEU A 180 8.30 -1.23 -8.72
N MET A 181 9.44 -0.53 -8.56
CA MET A 181 9.56 0.61 -7.64
C MET A 181 8.61 1.76 -8.00
N MET A 182 8.45 2.06 -9.29
CA MET A 182 7.45 3.02 -9.77
C MET A 182 6.03 2.59 -9.39
N PHE A 183 5.66 1.34 -9.62
CA PHE A 183 4.35 0.83 -9.24
C PHE A 183 4.12 0.82 -7.72
N ILE A 184 5.15 0.51 -6.92
CA ILE A 184 5.08 0.63 -5.45
C ILE A 184 4.75 2.07 -5.07
N ALA A 185 5.50 3.05 -5.58
CA ALA A 185 5.30 4.46 -5.26
C ALA A 185 3.90 4.96 -5.69
N LEU A 186 3.46 4.63 -6.90
CA LEU A 186 2.14 5.01 -7.40
C LEU A 186 1.01 4.38 -6.59
N THR A 187 1.15 3.09 -6.21
CA THR A 187 0.17 2.40 -5.36
C THR A 187 0.06 3.07 -3.99
N ILE A 188 1.19 3.41 -3.38
CA ILE A 188 1.22 4.10 -2.09
C ILE A 188 0.50 5.44 -2.20
N VAL A 189 0.85 6.28 -3.19
CA VAL A 189 0.25 7.62 -3.31
C VAL A 189 -1.24 7.56 -3.64
N ALA A 190 -1.65 6.63 -4.51
CA ALA A 190 -3.07 6.43 -4.82
C ALA A 190 -3.89 6.01 -3.59
N CYS A 191 -3.29 5.18 -2.72
CA CYS A 191 -3.92 4.77 -1.46
C CYS A 191 -3.87 5.85 -0.38
N LEU A 192 -2.80 6.67 -0.34
CA LEU A 192 -2.55 7.65 0.71
C LEU A 192 -3.70 8.66 0.84
N ARG A 193 -4.21 9.15 -0.28
CA ARG A 193 -5.31 10.13 -0.29
C ARG A 193 -6.59 9.60 0.36
N MET A 194 -6.88 8.32 0.16
CA MET A 194 -8.10 7.70 0.62
C MET A 194 -8.01 7.17 2.05
N ILE A 195 -6.88 6.57 2.33
CA ILE A 195 -6.75 5.60 3.42
C ILE A 195 -5.77 6.14 4.47
N GLY A 196 -4.95 7.14 4.10
CA GLY A 196 -3.88 7.66 4.95
C GLY A 196 -2.66 6.73 5.02
N ILE A 197 -1.61 7.26 5.65
CA ILE A 197 -0.29 6.61 5.71
C ILE A 197 -0.35 5.25 6.42
N VAL A 198 -0.95 5.22 7.60
CA VAL A 198 -0.91 4.04 8.49
C VAL A 198 -1.69 2.87 7.89
N LEU A 199 -2.87 3.15 7.31
CA LEU A 199 -3.68 2.10 6.71
C LEU A 199 -3.08 1.60 5.38
N ALA A 200 -2.46 2.48 4.57
CA ALA A 200 -1.78 2.06 3.35
C ALA A 200 -0.65 1.04 3.65
N MET A 201 0.18 1.32 4.67
CA MET A 201 1.21 0.38 5.13
C MET A 201 0.61 -0.95 5.59
N SER A 202 -0.50 -0.90 6.33
CA SER A 202 -1.21 -2.08 6.82
C SER A 202 -1.72 -2.95 5.68
N LEU A 203 -2.36 -2.37 4.66
CA LEU A 203 -2.89 -3.08 3.50
C LEU A 203 -1.80 -3.70 2.61
N LEU A 204 -0.60 -3.11 2.59
CA LEU A 204 0.54 -3.65 1.86
C LEU A 204 1.26 -4.79 2.60
N THR A 205 0.87 -5.09 3.85
CA THR A 205 1.61 -6.07 4.67
C THR A 205 0.72 -7.12 5.33
N ILE A 206 -0.32 -6.75 6.05
CA ILE A 206 -1.13 -7.68 6.87
C ILE A 206 -1.88 -8.71 6.05
N PRO A 207 -2.57 -8.35 4.94
CA PRO A 207 -3.26 -9.33 4.11
C PRO A 207 -2.33 -10.37 3.51
N GLN A 208 -1.12 -9.96 3.09
CA GLN A 208 -0.10 -10.84 2.53
C GLN A 208 0.47 -11.80 3.58
N LEU A 209 0.71 -11.30 4.80
CA LEU A 209 1.10 -12.16 5.93
C LEU A 209 0.01 -13.18 6.25
N THR A 210 -1.27 -12.77 6.16
CA THR A 210 -2.40 -13.69 6.36
C THR A 210 -2.46 -14.74 5.26
N ALA A 211 -2.31 -14.34 4.00
CA ALA A 211 -2.28 -15.24 2.84
C ALA A 211 -1.15 -16.28 2.93
N ASN A 212 0.04 -15.86 3.39
CA ASN A 212 1.20 -16.73 3.60
C ASN A 212 0.97 -17.84 4.66
N LEU A 213 -0.03 -17.69 5.52
CA LEU A 213 -0.42 -18.78 6.42
C LEU A 213 -1.00 -19.99 5.66
N PHE A 214 -1.61 -19.77 4.52
CA PHE A 214 -2.38 -20.80 3.79
C PHE A 214 -1.65 -21.35 2.56
N THR A 215 -0.73 -20.58 1.96
CA THR A 215 -0.06 -20.99 0.72
C THR A 215 1.32 -20.37 0.57
N VAL A 216 2.19 -21.06 -0.18
CA VAL A 216 3.51 -20.58 -0.60
C VAL A 216 3.54 -20.21 -2.10
N SER A 217 2.46 -20.44 -2.84
CA SER A 217 2.39 -20.14 -4.26
C SER A 217 2.14 -18.65 -4.48
N PHE A 218 3.04 -17.97 -5.18
CA PHE A 218 2.99 -16.51 -5.43
C PHE A 218 1.63 -16.05 -5.99
N LYS A 219 1.10 -16.78 -6.99
CA LYS A 219 -0.24 -16.48 -7.56
C LYS A 219 -1.35 -16.58 -6.53
N ARG A 220 -1.33 -17.64 -5.71
CA ARG A 220 -2.36 -17.83 -4.67
C ARG A 220 -2.22 -16.82 -3.55
N ILE A 221 -0.99 -16.39 -3.22
CA ILE A 221 -0.75 -15.33 -2.25
C ILE A 221 -1.38 -14.04 -2.73
N ILE A 222 -1.21 -13.64 -4.01
CA ILE A 222 -1.88 -12.45 -4.57
C ILE A 222 -3.39 -12.54 -4.39
N LEU A 223 -4.02 -13.62 -4.84
CA LEU A 223 -5.49 -13.77 -4.78
C LEU A 223 -6.02 -13.74 -3.34
N LEU A 224 -5.37 -14.47 -2.43
CA LEU A 224 -5.75 -14.48 -1.03
C LEU A 224 -5.49 -13.13 -0.36
N SER A 225 -4.42 -12.42 -0.72
CA SER A 225 -4.12 -11.09 -0.20
C SER A 225 -5.20 -10.09 -0.61
N ILE A 226 -5.65 -10.11 -1.87
CA ILE A 226 -6.76 -9.28 -2.35
C ILE A 226 -8.03 -9.58 -1.53
N LEU A 227 -8.34 -10.86 -1.34
CA LEU A 227 -9.52 -11.29 -0.58
C LEU A 227 -9.44 -10.80 0.88
N PHE A 228 -8.34 -11.06 1.59
CA PHE A 228 -8.15 -10.64 2.98
C PHE A 228 -8.09 -9.12 3.13
N ALA A 229 -7.50 -8.40 2.19
CA ALA A 229 -7.50 -6.94 2.17
C ALA A 229 -8.93 -6.39 2.05
N TYR A 230 -9.73 -6.93 1.13
CA TYR A 230 -11.11 -6.51 0.94
C TYR A 230 -12.00 -6.86 2.14
N ILE A 231 -11.87 -8.06 2.71
CA ILE A 231 -12.56 -8.46 3.94
C ILE A 231 -12.18 -7.53 5.10
N GLY A 232 -10.89 -7.20 5.24
CA GLY A 232 -10.39 -6.26 6.24
C GLY A 232 -11.01 -4.87 6.09
N CYS A 233 -11.06 -4.34 4.86
CA CYS A 233 -11.66 -3.04 4.57
C CYS A 233 -13.17 -3.04 4.83
N ALA A 234 -13.90 -4.01 4.29
CA ALA A 234 -15.36 -4.09 4.44
C ALA A 234 -15.76 -4.32 5.91
N GLY A 235 -15.11 -5.27 6.59
CA GLY A 235 -15.36 -5.55 8.01
C GLY A 235 -14.99 -4.39 8.92
N GLY A 236 -13.85 -3.74 8.65
CA GLY A 236 -13.41 -2.57 9.40
C GLY A 236 -14.31 -1.34 9.19
N LEU A 237 -14.83 -1.14 7.96
CA LEU A 237 -15.81 -0.07 7.70
C LEU A 237 -17.11 -0.29 8.47
N LEU A 238 -17.61 -1.52 8.51
CA LEU A 238 -18.80 -1.87 9.29
C LEU A 238 -18.57 -1.65 10.79
N LEU A 239 -17.41 -2.07 11.29
CA LEU A 239 -17.02 -1.86 12.69
C LEU A 239 -16.91 -0.37 13.02
N SER A 240 -16.30 0.43 12.14
CA SER A 240 -16.19 1.88 12.27
C SER A 240 -17.55 2.55 12.39
N TYR A 241 -18.50 2.14 11.56
CA TYR A 241 -19.86 2.67 11.59
C TYR A 241 -20.58 2.32 12.89
N GLN A 242 -20.48 1.08 13.37
CA GLN A 242 -21.15 0.62 14.58
C GLN A 242 -20.59 1.27 15.84
N LEU A 243 -19.27 1.41 15.92
CA LEU A 243 -18.58 1.93 17.11
C LEU A 243 -18.31 3.43 17.06
N GLN A 244 -18.64 4.11 15.94
CA GLN A 244 -18.39 5.55 15.72
C GLN A 244 -16.92 5.92 15.92
N ILE A 245 -15.99 5.08 15.40
CA ILE A 245 -14.54 5.26 15.49
C ILE A 245 -13.96 5.56 14.10
N PRO A 246 -12.74 6.16 14.01
CA PRO A 246 -12.08 6.44 12.73
C PRO A 246 -11.94 5.18 11.86
N SER A 247 -12.36 5.28 10.59
CA SER A 247 -12.43 4.14 9.66
C SER A 247 -11.06 3.48 9.41
N GLY A 248 -9.99 4.28 9.28
CA GLY A 248 -8.64 3.77 9.09
C GLY A 248 -8.18 2.87 10.24
N ALA A 249 -8.35 3.33 11.48
CA ALA A 249 -7.99 2.56 12.66
C ALA A 249 -8.82 1.28 12.81
N ALA A 250 -10.13 1.36 12.52
CA ALA A 250 -11.03 0.20 12.57
C ALA A 250 -10.62 -0.89 11.55
N ILE A 251 -10.26 -0.49 10.32
CA ILE A 251 -9.80 -1.41 9.28
C ILE A 251 -8.49 -2.09 9.67
N ILE A 252 -7.52 -1.34 10.20
CA ILE A 252 -6.26 -1.89 10.68
C ILE A 252 -6.50 -2.91 11.79
N PHE A 253 -7.28 -2.52 12.79
CA PHE A 253 -7.61 -3.38 13.94
C PHE A 253 -8.30 -4.67 13.47
N PHE A 254 -9.31 -4.57 12.61
CA PHE A 254 -10.02 -5.71 12.06
C PHE A 254 -9.10 -6.63 11.24
N SER A 255 -8.19 -6.06 10.45
CA SER A 255 -7.21 -6.84 9.67
C SER A 255 -6.22 -7.59 10.55
N ILE A 256 -5.72 -6.96 11.64
CA ILE A 256 -4.84 -7.60 12.61
C ILE A 256 -5.59 -8.73 13.34
N LEU A 257 -6.84 -8.49 13.74
CA LEU A 257 -7.67 -9.49 14.38
C LEU A 257 -7.89 -10.71 13.47
N THR A 258 -8.20 -10.46 12.20
CA THR A 258 -8.34 -11.51 11.17
C THR A 258 -7.06 -12.33 11.03
N TYR A 259 -5.89 -11.66 10.96
CA TYR A 259 -4.60 -12.36 10.95
C TYR A 259 -4.37 -13.22 12.19
N ALA A 260 -4.64 -12.68 13.37
CA ALA A 260 -4.47 -13.40 14.63
C ALA A 260 -5.39 -14.64 14.71
N LEU A 261 -6.65 -14.50 14.34
CA LEU A 261 -7.61 -15.61 14.30
C LEU A 261 -7.17 -16.70 13.31
N CYS A 262 -6.76 -16.32 12.09
CA CYS A 262 -6.23 -17.28 11.12
C CYS A 262 -4.98 -18.01 11.62
N LYS A 263 -4.07 -17.30 12.29
CA LYS A 263 -2.85 -17.89 12.85
C LYS A 263 -3.14 -18.88 13.99
N ILE A 264 -4.03 -18.50 14.89
CA ILE A 264 -4.46 -19.38 16.01
C ILE A 264 -5.17 -20.62 15.45
N GLY A 265 -6.12 -20.43 14.51
CA GLY A 265 -6.84 -21.54 13.88
C GLY A 265 -5.90 -22.52 13.17
N LYS A 266 -4.89 -22.02 12.44
CA LYS A 266 -3.86 -22.87 11.83
C LYS A 266 -3.05 -23.64 12.88
N SER A 267 -2.66 -22.99 13.98
CA SER A 267 -1.90 -23.64 15.05
C SER A 267 -2.68 -24.76 15.71
N LEU A 268 -3.96 -24.54 16.01
CA LEU A 268 -4.86 -25.56 16.58
C LEU A 268 -5.06 -26.73 15.62
N TYR A 269 -5.29 -26.46 14.34
CA TYR A 269 -5.44 -27.50 13.30
C TYR A 269 -4.19 -28.39 13.20
N LEU A 270 -2.99 -27.79 13.23
CA LEU A 270 -1.73 -28.57 13.22
C LEU A 270 -1.56 -29.41 14.49
N CYS A 271 -1.92 -28.88 15.66
CA CYS A 271 -1.83 -29.59 16.93
C CYS A 271 -2.79 -30.79 16.99
N THR A 272 -3.97 -30.71 16.35
CA THR A 272 -4.91 -31.85 16.28
C THR A 272 -4.49 -32.92 15.28
N ARG A 273 -3.67 -32.62 14.29
CA ARG A 273 -3.23 -33.57 13.25
C ARG A 273 -1.95 -34.31 13.62
N THR A 274 -1.20 -33.84 14.63
CA THR A 274 0.03 -34.47 15.16
C THR A 274 -0.23 -35.40 16.34
N LYS A 275 -1.49 -35.52 16.77
CA LYS A 275 -1.98 -36.57 17.66
C LYS A 275 -2.66 -37.68 16.84
#